data_4477fef7af67ba86a04210f5c11b20ee
#
_entry.id   4477fef7af67ba86a04210f5c11b20ee
#
_cell.length_a   1.000
_cell.length_b   1.000
_cell.length_c   1.000
_cell.angle_alpha   90.00
_cell.angle_beta   90.00
_cell.angle_gamma   90.00
#
_symmetry.space_group_name_H-M   'P 1'
#
loop_
_entity.id
_entity.type
_entity.pdbx_description
1 polymer ?
#
loop_
_entity_poly.entity_id
_entity_poly.type
_entity_poly.pdbx_seq_one_letter_code
_entity_poly.pdbx_strand_id
1 'polypeptide(L)'
;MISPLAYIHPEAKIGENVEIAPFVFIDKNVVIGDNNKIMANVNILYGARIGNGNTIFPGAVIGAIPQDLKFRGEESTAEIGDNNIIRENVTVNRGTAAKGRTIVGNNNLLMESVHVAHDALIGNSCIIGNSTKMAGEIVIDDYSIISA
;
A
#
# COMPACT_ATOMS: atom_id res chain seq x y z
N MET A 1 8.02 4.16 17.56
CA MET A 1 7.35 5.26 18.28
C MET A 1 6.23 5.81 17.40
N ILE A 2 5.09 6.09 18.00
CA ILE A 2 3.94 6.65 17.29
C ILE A 2 3.83 8.14 17.65
N SER A 3 3.86 8.99 16.63
CA SER A 3 3.74 10.43 16.85
C SER A 3 2.35 10.79 17.39
N PRO A 4 2.26 11.67 18.37
CA PRO A 4 0.96 12.18 18.85
C PRO A 4 0.23 13.03 17.80
N LEU A 5 0.92 13.44 16.73
CA LEU A 5 0.33 14.21 15.64
C LEU A 5 -0.18 13.30 14.50
N ALA A 6 -0.09 11.99 14.64
CA ALA A 6 -0.71 11.06 13.72
C ALA A 6 -2.16 10.80 14.15
N TYR A 7 -3.03 10.59 13.17
CA TYR A 7 -4.38 10.09 13.46
C TYR A 7 -4.45 8.60 13.18
N ILE A 8 -4.80 7.81 14.17
CA ILE A 8 -5.00 6.37 14.04
C ILE A 8 -6.40 6.05 14.53
N HIS A 9 -7.23 5.50 13.64
CA HIS A 9 -8.59 5.11 14.01
C HIS A 9 -8.52 4.04 15.12
N PRO A 10 -9.36 4.13 16.16
CA PRO A 10 -9.31 3.17 17.28
C PRO A 10 -9.48 1.71 16.88
N GLU A 11 -10.14 1.43 15.77
CA GLU A 11 -10.34 0.07 15.28
C GLU A 11 -9.20 -0.44 14.38
N ALA A 12 -8.23 0.39 14.05
CA ALA A 12 -7.06 -0.06 13.31
C ALA A 12 -6.20 -0.97 14.20
N LYS A 13 -5.63 -2.00 13.58
CA LYS A 13 -4.74 -2.93 14.29
C LYS A 13 -3.31 -2.67 13.87
N ILE A 14 -2.48 -2.26 14.83
CA ILE A 14 -1.08 -1.92 14.60
C ILE A 14 -0.22 -2.91 15.38
N GLY A 15 0.73 -3.52 14.69
CA GLY A 15 1.66 -4.46 15.31
C GLY A 15 2.69 -3.81 16.22
N GLU A 16 3.71 -4.59 16.57
CA GLU A 16 4.77 -4.14 17.46
C GLU A 16 5.88 -3.44 16.70
N ASN A 17 6.57 -2.53 17.40
CA ASN A 17 7.75 -1.84 16.88
C ASN A 17 7.48 -1.12 15.55
N VAL A 18 6.32 -0.49 15.43
CA VAL A 18 5.95 0.30 14.27
C VAL A 18 6.27 1.78 14.55
N GLU A 19 7.00 2.41 13.64
CA GLU A 19 7.26 3.84 13.70
C GLU A 19 6.24 4.56 12.83
N ILE A 20 5.52 5.51 13.43
CA ILE A 20 4.51 6.30 12.73
C ILE A 20 4.83 7.78 12.95
N ALA A 21 5.16 8.46 11.87
CA ALA A 21 5.56 9.87 11.88
C ALA A 21 4.36 10.81 11.99
N PRO A 22 4.60 12.11 12.20
CA PRO A 22 3.53 13.10 12.22
C PRO A 22 2.71 13.12 10.93
N PHE A 23 1.43 13.45 11.05
CA PHE A 23 0.49 13.66 9.94
C PHE A 23 0.22 12.41 9.10
N VAL A 24 0.47 11.24 9.66
CA VAL A 24 -0.01 9.98 9.10
C VAL A 24 -1.49 9.83 9.43
N PHE A 25 -2.28 9.36 8.47
CA PHE A 25 -3.69 9.04 8.67
C PHE A 25 -3.90 7.54 8.48
N ILE A 26 -4.44 6.87 9.47
CA ILE A 26 -4.76 5.43 9.41
C ILE A 26 -6.24 5.24 9.72
N ASP A 27 -6.98 4.70 8.76
CA ASP A 27 -8.43 4.53 8.83
C ASP A 27 -8.81 3.25 9.60
N LYS A 28 -10.11 3.09 9.82
CA LYS A 28 -10.66 1.83 10.33
C LYS A 28 -10.46 0.70 9.31
N ASN A 29 -10.59 -0.54 9.75
CA ASN A 29 -10.42 -1.72 8.91
C ASN A 29 -9.05 -1.77 8.24
N VAL A 30 -8.02 -1.33 8.95
CA VAL A 30 -6.62 -1.39 8.54
C VAL A 30 -5.89 -2.33 9.48
N VAL A 31 -5.04 -3.18 8.92
CA VAL A 31 -4.16 -4.06 9.69
C VAL A 31 -2.72 -3.83 9.24
N ILE A 32 -1.86 -3.49 10.18
CA ILE A 32 -0.43 -3.25 9.95
C ILE A 32 0.36 -4.19 10.85
N GLY A 33 1.26 -4.95 10.27
CA GLY A 33 2.11 -5.89 11.01
C GLY A 33 3.22 -5.18 11.77
N ASP A 34 4.28 -5.95 12.07
CA ASP A 34 5.37 -5.52 12.93
C ASP A 34 6.51 -4.85 12.15
N ASN A 35 7.29 -4.04 12.86
CA ASN A 35 8.56 -3.49 12.36
C ASN A 35 8.42 -2.62 11.09
N ASN A 36 7.29 -2.00 10.89
CA ASN A 36 7.07 -1.10 9.78
C ASN A 36 7.48 0.30 10.14
N LYS A 37 7.97 1.05 9.14
CA LYS A 37 8.28 2.46 9.28
C LYS A 37 7.39 3.25 8.33
N ILE A 38 6.52 4.09 8.89
CA ILE A 38 5.56 4.89 8.14
C ILE A 38 5.93 6.34 8.33
N MET A 39 6.41 6.97 7.25
CA MET A 39 6.89 8.35 7.29
C MET A 39 5.74 9.36 7.24
N ALA A 40 6.08 10.63 7.37
CA ALA A 40 5.09 11.70 7.46
C ALA A 40 4.17 11.77 6.24
N ASN A 41 2.94 12.19 6.45
CA ASN A 41 1.95 12.43 5.37
C ASN A 41 1.59 11.18 4.56
N VAL A 42 1.74 10.00 5.13
CA VAL A 42 1.24 8.76 4.52
C VAL A 42 -0.22 8.56 4.92
N ASN A 43 -1.05 8.13 3.97
CA ASN A 43 -2.44 7.79 4.22
C ASN A 43 -2.64 6.29 3.99
N ILE A 44 -3.12 5.60 5.02
CA ILE A 44 -3.44 4.18 4.96
C ILE A 44 -4.93 4.04 5.19
N LEU A 45 -5.63 3.64 4.14
CA LEU A 45 -7.08 3.77 4.06
C LEU A 45 -7.78 2.42 4.26
N TYR A 46 -9.10 2.49 4.37
CA TYR A 46 -9.97 1.35 4.61
C TYR A 46 -9.65 0.17 3.69
N GLY A 47 -9.47 -1.00 4.28
CA GLY A 47 -9.16 -2.23 3.54
C GLY A 47 -7.68 -2.52 3.33
N ALA A 48 -6.78 -1.65 3.80
CA ALA A 48 -5.35 -1.90 3.68
C ALA A 48 -4.90 -3.01 4.64
N ARG A 49 -4.05 -3.90 4.13
CA ARG A 49 -3.42 -4.99 4.90
C ARG A 49 -1.93 -4.93 4.62
N ILE A 50 -1.15 -4.56 5.62
CA ILE A 50 0.29 -4.35 5.48
C ILE A 50 1.00 -5.37 6.36
N GLY A 51 1.94 -6.09 5.78
CA GLY A 51 2.73 -7.10 6.49
C GLY A 51 3.80 -6.47 7.37
N ASN A 52 5.00 -7.09 7.39
CA ASN A 52 6.06 -6.70 8.32
C ASN A 52 7.24 -6.07 7.60
N GLY A 53 7.96 -5.20 8.30
CA GLY A 53 9.25 -4.71 7.85
C GLY A 53 9.23 -3.77 6.65
N ASN A 54 8.10 -3.19 6.32
CA ASN A 54 7.98 -2.26 5.20
C ASN A 54 8.42 -0.86 5.60
N THR A 55 8.95 -0.12 4.62
CA THR A 55 9.23 1.31 4.76
C THR A 55 8.36 2.06 3.75
N ILE A 56 7.53 2.96 4.24
CA ILE A 56 6.58 3.71 3.43
C ILE A 56 6.91 5.19 3.52
N PHE A 57 7.23 5.78 2.39
CA PHE A 57 7.74 7.14 2.26
C PHE A 57 6.61 8.18 2.16
N PRO A 58 6.94 9.46 2.42
CA PRO A 58 5.92 10.51 2.49
C PRO A 58 5.04 10.60 1.25
N GLY A 59 3.76 10.84 1.48
CA GLY A 59 2.79 11.07 0.41
C GLY A 59 2.20 9.81 -0.18
N ALA A 60 2.67 8.62 0.20
CA ALA A 60 2.08 7.37 -0.29
C ALA A 60 0.65 7.21 0.21
N VAL A 61 -0.21 6.59 -0.61
CA VAL A 61 -1.61 6.33 -0.28
C VAL A 61 -1.90 4.86 -0.56
N ILE A 62 -2.17 4.12 0.51
CA ILE A 62 -2.46 2.67 0.42
C ILE A 62 -3.93 2.44 0.74
N GLY A 63 -4.66 1.82 -0.18
CA GLY A 63 -6.03 1.41 0.08
C GLY A 63 -7.11 2.36 -0.44
N ALA A 64 -6.76 3.34 -1.27
CA ALA A 64 -7.77 4.21 -1.87
C ALA A 64 -8.76 3.39 -2.72
N ILE A 65 -9.97 3.91 -2.86
CA ILE A 65 -10.99 3.26 -3.69
C ILE A 65 -10.52 3.18 -5.15
N PRO A 66 -10.92 2.14 -5.87
CA PRO A 66 -10.56 2.00 -7.29
C PRO A 66 -11.04 3.17 -8.14
N GLN A 67 -10.26 3.48 -9.18
CA GLN A 67 -10.64 4.48 -10.17
C GLN A 67 -11.46 3.84 -11.30
N ASP A 68 -12.10 2.74 -11.04
CA ASP A 68 -12.96 2.02 -11.97
C ASP A 68 -14.41 2.44 -11.75
N LEU A 69 -15.05 2.93 -12.80
CA LEU A 69 -16.44 3.40 -12.74
C LEU A 69 -17.43 2.28 -12.37
N LYS A 70 -17.03 1.03 -12.50
CA LYS A 70 -17.85 -0.12 -12.10
C LYS A 70 -17.85 -0.37 -10.59
N PHE A 71 -16.92 0.23 -9.86
CA PHE A 71 -16.84 0.04 -8.42
C PHE A 71 -18.10 0.56 -7.74
N ARG A 72 -18.71 -0.24 -6.87
CA ARG A 72 -19.96 0.08 -6.18
C ARG A 72 -19.81 0.16 -4.67
N GLY A 73 -18.59 0.26 -4.15
CA GLY A 73 -18.35 0.27 -2.71
C GLY A 73 -18.25 -1.10 -2.09
N GLU A 74 -18.06 -2.14 -2.89
CA GLU A 74 -17.90 -3.51 -2.38
C GLU A 74 -16.68 -3.65 -1.48
N GLU A 75 -16.74 -4.61 -0.56
CA GLU A 75 -15.63 -4.94 0.31
C GLU A 75 -14.45 -5.48 -0.51
N SER A 76 -13.29 -4.92 -0.27
CA SER A 76 -12.06 -5.34 -0.94
C SER A 76 -10.85 -4.88 -0.15
N THR A 77 -9.67 -5.40 -0.50
CA THR A 77 -8.43 -5.08 0.20
C THR A 77 -7.35 -4.59 -0.75
N ALA A 78 -6.38 -3.90 -0.16
CA ALA A 78 -5.07 -3.63 -0.76
C ALA A 78 -4.04 -4.29 0.17
N GLU A 79 -3.36 -5.32 -0.32
CA GLU A 79 -2.49 -6.16 0.50
C GLU A 79 -1.03 -5.94 0.11
N ILE A 80 -0.25 -5.54 1.10
CA ILE A 80 1.20 -5.33 0.97
C ILE A 80 1.87 -6.39 1.84
N GLY A 81 2.78 -7.16 1.26
CA GLY A 81 3.51 -8.19 2.00
C GLY A 81 4.59 -7.61 2.90
N ASP A 82 5.77 -8.27 2.90
CA ASP A 82 6.84 -7.95 3.82
C ASP A 82 8.04 -7.31 3.11
N ASN A 83 8.76 -6.46 3.87
CA ASN A 83 10.06 -5.92 3.46
C ASN A 83 10.02 -5.14 2.13
N ASN A 84 8.95 -4.46 1.86
CA ASN A 84 8.85 -3.60 0.68
C ASN A 84 9.34 -2.20 1.01
N ILE A 85 9.88 -1.53 0.00
CA ILE A 85 10.18 -0.11 0.04
C ILE A 85 9.19 0.57 -0.90
N ILE A 86 8.34 1.41 -0.33
CA ILE A 86 7.29 2.11 -1.06
C ILE A 86 7.62 3.59 -0.99
N ARG A 87 8.08 4.13 -2.12
CA ARG A 87 8.63 5.48 -2.17
C ARG A 87 7.52 6.56 -2.22
N GLU A 88 7.96 7.79 -2.33
CA GLU A 88 7.08 8.96 -2.24
C GLU A 88 5.94 8.91 -3.24
N ASN A 89 4.75 9.25 -2.78
CA ASN A 89 3.55 9.42 -3.59
C ASN A 89 3.11 8.16 -4.36
N VAL A 90 3.60 7.00 -3.97
CA VAL A 90 3.08 5.74 -4.52
C VAL A 90 1.62 5.60 -4.11
N THR A 91 0.79 5.13 -5.04
CA THR A 91 -0.61 4.86 -4.75
C THR A 91 -0.93 3.39 -5.05
N VAL A 92 -1.61 2.73 -4.11
CA VAL A 92 -2.07 1.36 -4.27
C VAL A 92 -3.56 1.35 -3.97
N ASN A 93 -4.39 1.14 -4.99
CA ASN A 93 -5.82 1.09 -4.81
C ASN A 93 -6.26 -0.30 -4.35
N ARG A 94 -7.36 -0.36 -3.59
CA ARG A 94 -7.91 -1.67 -3.20
C ARG A 94 -8.64 -2.30 -4.39
N GLY A 95 -9.01 -3.58 -4.26
CA GLY A 95 -9.61 -4.33 -5.36
C GLY A 95 -11.05 -3.94 -5.66
N THR A 96 -11.55 -4.48 -6.76
CA THR A 96 -12.97 -4.43 -7.13
C THR A 96 -13.60 -5.81 -6.93
N ALA A 97 -14.85 -5.97 -7.36
CA ALA A 97 -15.53 -7.27 -7.36
C ALA A 97 -14.81 -8.30 -8.25
N ALA A 98 -13.98 -7.86 -9.20
CA ALA A 98 -13.30 -8.75 -10.14
C ALA A 98 -12.40 -9.76 -9.40
N LYS A 99 -11.57 -9.29 -8.47
CA LYS A 99 -10.69 -10.16 -7.68
C LYS A 99 -10.79 -9.93 -6.18
N GLY A 100 -11.40 -8.85 -5.76
CA GLY A 100 -11.58 -8.51 -4.35
C GLY A 100 -10.33 -7.99 -3.66
N ARG A 101 -9.18 -7.94 -4.34
CA ARG A 101 -7.94 -7.48 -3.72
C ARG A 101 -6.88 -7.09 -4.74
N THR A 102 -6.07 -6.12 -4.35
CA THR A 102 -4.83 -5.76 -5.03
C THR A 102 -3.68 -6.29 -4.17
N ILE A 103 -2.66 -6.88 -4.76
CA ILE A 103 -1.59 -7.52 -4.01
C ILE A 103 -0.24 -6.99 -4.46
N VAL A 104 0.57 -6.58 -3.49
CA VAL A 104 2.01 -6.35 -3.64
C VAL A 104 2.71 -7.37 -2.75
N GLY A 105 3.54 -8.22 -3.32
CA GLY A 105 4.20 -9.29 -2.58
C GLY A 105 5.30 -8.79 -1.64
N ASN A 106 6.46 -9.44 -1.66
CA ASN A 106 7.54 -9.17 -0.70
C ASN A 106 8.80 -8.67 -1.39
N ASN A 107 9.61 -7.90 -0.66
CA ASN A 107 10.94 -7.47 -1.09
C ASN A 107 10.92 -6.62 -2.37
N ASN A 108 9.88 -5.86 -2.60
CA ASN A 108 9.75 -5.01 -3.78
C ASN A 108 10.23 -3.60 -3.49
N LEU A 109 10.69 -2.93 -4.54
CA LEU A 109 10.92 -1.50 -4.54
C LEU A 109 9.94 -0.86 -5.52
N LEU A 110 8.99 -0.11 -4.98
CA LEU A 110 8.09 0.73 -5.78
C LEU A 110 8.63 2.15 -5.71
N MET A 111 9.16 2.63 -6.82
CA MET A 111 9.80 3.93 -6.86
C MET A 111 8.77 5.05 -6.86
N GLU A 112 9.25 6.28 -6.84
CA GLU A 112 8.43 7.46 -6.67
C GLU A 112 7.27 7.53 -7.68
N SER A 113 6.07 7.85 -7.20
CA SER A 113 4.83 8.04 -8.00
C SER A 113 4.36 6.82 -8.80
N VAL A 114 4.79 5.63 -8.43
CA VAL A 114 4.25 4.40 -9.02
C VAL A 114 2.76 4.27 -8.63
N HIS A 115 1.92 3.90 -9.59
CA HIS A 115 0.51 3.62 -9.34
C HIS A 115 0.21 2.14 -9.57
N VAL A 116 -0.31 1.48 -8.54
CA VAL A 116 -0.80 0.11 -8.60
C VAL A 116 -2.32 0.14 -8.58
N ALA A 117 -2.93 -0.15 -9.72
CA ALA A 117 -4.39 -0.08 -9.86
C ALA A 117 -5.08 -1.30 -9.25
N HIS A 118 -6.40 -1.24 -9.20
CA HIS A 118 -7.24 -2.27 -8.62
C HIS A 118 -6.99 -3.66 -9.21
N ASP A 119 -7.02 -4.66 -8.36
CA ASP A 119 -6.92 -6.07 -8.76
C ASP A 119 -5.59 -6.45 -9.41
N ALA A 120 -4.58 -5.59 -9.35
CA ALA A 120 -3.24 -5.90 -9.84
C ALA A 120 -2.53 -6.86 -8.86
N LEU A 121 -1.62 -7.65 -9.41
CA LEU A 121 -0.77 -8.54 -8.63
C LEU A 121 0.69 -8.28 -8.98
N ILE A 122 1.45 -7.80 -8.00
CA ILE A 122 2.91 -7.68 -8.10
C ILE A 122 3.50 -8.79 -7.23
N GLY A 123 4.38 -9.59 -7.82
CA GLY A 123 5.03 -10.69 -7.12
C GLY A 123 6.09 -10.23 -6.12
N ASN A 124 7.25 -10.88 -6.14
CA ASN A 124 8.31 -10.63 -5.16
C ASN A 124 9.59 -10.15 -5.84
N SER A 125 10.37 -9.37 -5.10
CA SER A 125 11.70 -8.93 -5.53
C SER A 125 11.68 -8.16 -6.86
N CYS A 126 10.64 -7.38 -7.08
CA CYS A 126 10.49 -6.54 -8.27
C CYS A 126 11.02 -5.14 -8.00
N ILE A 127 11.47 -4.47 -9.06
CA ILE A 127 11.83 -3.06 -9.05
C ILE A 127 10.93 -2.37 -10.07
N ILE A 128 10.07 -1.48 -9.60
CA ILE A 128 9.15 -0.74 -10.45
C ILE A 128 9.63 0.71 -10.52
N GLY A 129 10.01 1.14 -11.71
CA GLY A 129 10.62 2.44 -11.95
C GLY A 129 9.68 3.61 -11.72
N ASN A 130 10.27 4.80 -11.59
CA ASN A 130 9.56 6.04 -11.26
C ASN A 130 8.38 6.27 -12.19
N SER A 131 7.25 6.68 -11.60
CA SER A 131 6.05 7.08 -12.33
C SER A 131 5.44 5.99 -13.24
N THR A 132 5.77 4.72 -13.02
CA THR A 132 5.09 3.63 -13.72
C THR A 132 3.63 3.61 -13.31
N LYS A 133 2.74 3.66 -14.30
CA LYS A 133 1.30 3.65 -14.07
C LYS A 133 0.72 2.33 -14.60
N MET A 134 0.14 1.54 -13.72
CA MET A 134 -0.44 0.25 -14.07
C MET A 134 -1.94 0.39 -14.26
N ALA A 135 -2.46 -0.30 -15.26
CA ALA A 135 -3.90 -0.50 -15.37
C ALA A 135 -4.36 -1.58 -14.39
N GLY A 136 -5.67 -1.74 -14.23
CA GLY A 136 -6.23 -2.77 -13.37
C GLY A 136 -5.93 -4.18 -13.88
N GLU A 137 -5.90 -5.14 -12.95
CA GLU A 137 -5.77 -6.58 -13.22
C GLU A 137 -4.43 -7.00 -13.86
N ILE A 138 -3.44 -6.12 -13.89
CA ILE A 138 -2.10 -6.44 -14.41
C ILE A 138 -1.39 -7.40 -13.44
N VAL A 139 -0.63 -8.33 -14.00
CA VAL A 139 0.23 -9.23 -13.23
C VAL A 139 1.69 -8.93 -13.57
N ILE A 140 2.49 -8.72 -12.54
CA ILE A 140 3.95 -8.56 -12.66
C ILE A 140 4.58 -9.69 -11.88
N ASP A 141 5.30 -10.57 -12.57
CA ASP A 141 5.91 -11.74 -11.95
C ASP A 141 7.15 -11.38 -11.13
N ASP A 142 7.60 -12.33 -10.34
CA ASP A 142 8.78 -12.17 -9.48
C ASP A 142 10.02 -11.73 -10.28
N TYR A 143 10.87 -10.96 -9.61
CA TYR A 143 12.15 -10.48 -10.15
C TYR A 143 12.04 -9.60 -11.39
N SER A 144 10.87 -9.05 -11.66
CA SER A 144 10.71 -8.12 -12.79
C SER A 144 11.34 -6.76 -12.49
N ILE A 145 11.94 -6.17 -13.50
CA ILE A 145 12.47 -4.81 -13.43
C ILE A 145 11.78 -4.01 -14.52
N ILE A 146 11.05 -2.99 -14.12
CA ILE A 146 10.34 -2.10 -15.03
C ILE A 146 11.03 -0.74 -14.97
N SER A 147 11.62 -0.34 -16.09
CA SER A 147 12.24 0.98 -16.21
C SER A 147 11.18 2.06 -16.41
N ALA A 148 11.49 3.22 -15.90
CA ALA A 148 10.64 4.40 -16.11
C ALA A 148 10.92 5.04 -17.46
#